data_1a376420d3e1654bdd1f376f2eb93088
#
_entry.id   1a376420d3e1654bdd1f376f2eb93088
#
_cell.length_a   1.000
_cell.length_b   1.000
_cell.length_c   1.000
_cell.angle_alpha   90.00
_cell.angle_beta   90.00
_cell.angle_gamma   90.00
#
_symmetry.space_group_name_H-M   'P 1'
#
loop_
_entity.id
_entity.type
_entity.pdbx_description
1 polymer ?
#
loop_
_entity_poly.entity_id
_entity_poly.type
_entity_poly.pdbx_seq_one_letter_code
_entity_poly.pdbx_strand_id
1 'polypeptide(L)'
;MIKNFFISTAISYTNGPPHMGHAYEIIAADVIARFNRLQSKNVFFLTGTDEHGLKVQQKANKLEISSQELANQISKKFIDMGDGLNCSNDDFIRTSEERHKKAVKEIWLRMKDNGDIYLDDYSGWYSIIDEAFYQESELIKNNLGELLSPNK
;
A
#
# COMPACT_ATOMS: atom_id res chain seq x y z
N MET A 1 25.78 21.39 10.89
CA MET A 1 25.45 20.01 10.48
C MET A 1 24.21 20.06 9.59
N ILE A 2 24.27 19.46 8.40
CA ILE A 2 23.11 19.31 7.51
C ILE A 2 22.11 18.38 8.21
N LYS A 3 20.85 18.81 8.33
CA LYS A 3 19.79 17.99 8.93
C LYS A 3 19.17 17.09 7.87
N ASN A 4 19.01 15.80 8.16
CA ASN A 4 18.27 14.89 7.32
C ASN A 4 16.75 15.04 7.55
N PHE A 5 15.97 14.89 6.48
CA PHE A 5 14.51 14.89 6.52
C PHE A 5 13.99 13.79 5.60
N PHE A 6 13.13 12.92 6.13
CA PHE A 6 12.47 11.87 5.39
C PHE A 6 10.97 12.15 5.34
N ILE A 7 10.38 11.95 4.17
CA ILE A 7 8.93 12.02 3.98
C ILE A 7 8.50 10.91 3.02
N SER A 8 7.36 10.31 3.29
CA SER A 8 6.72 9.37 2.36
C SER A 8 5.23 9.64 2.25
N THR A 9 4.64 9.25 1.12
CA THR A 9 3.20 9.07 0.99
C THR A 9 2.79 7.70 1.53
N ALA A 10 1.50 7.43 1.66
CA ALA A 10 1.01 6.07 1.63
C ALA A 10 1.37 5.41 0.28
N ILE A 11 1.49 4.09 0.26
CA ILE A 11 1.65 3.33 -0.99
C ILE A 11 0.28 2.89 -1.49
N SER A 12 0.00 3.16 -2.76
CA SER A 12 -1.34 2.96 -3.33
C SER A 12 -1.55 1.54 -3.84
N TYR A 13 -2.74 0.99 -3.60
CA TYR A 13 -3.13 -0.32 -4.15
C TYR A 13 -3.21 -0.31 -5.68
N THR A 14 -2.69 -1.37 -6.30
CA THR A 14 -2.71 -1.54 -7.77
C THR A 14 -3.99 -2.20 -8.30
N ASN A 15 -5.10 -2.03 -7.62
CA ASN A 15 -6.41 -2.54 -8.04
C ASN A 15 -7.18 -1.58 -8.98
N GLY A 16 -6.69 -0.37 -9.19
CA GLY A 16 -7.27 0.65 -10.06
C GLY A 16 -6.30 1.78 -10.43
N PRO A 17 -6.65 2.60 -11.43
CA PRO A 17 -5.83 3.74 -11.83
C PRO A 17 -5.81 4.82 -10.74
N PRO A 18 -4.79 5.72 -10.75
CA PRO A 18 -4.77 6.87 -9.86
C PRO A 18 -5.97 7.79 -10.07
N HIS A 19 -6.34 8.51 -9.02
CA HIS A 19 -7.41 9.50 -9.01
C HIS A 19 -6.99 10.75 -8.22
N MET A 20 -7.87 11.77 -8.17
CA MET A 20 -7.57 13.06 -7.53
C MET A 20 -7.07 12.95 -6.09
N GLY A 21 -7.54 11.96 -5.31
CA GLY A 21 -7.05 11.73 -3.95
C GLY A 21 -5.57 11.39 -3.89
N HIS A 22 -5.10 10.52 -4.79
CA HIS A 22 -3.68 10.17 -4.90
C HIS A 22 -2.85 11.38 -5.38
N ALA A 23 -3.36 12.15 -6.35
CA ALA A 23 -2.71 13.37 -6.81
C ALA A 23 -2.56 14.40 -5.67
N TYR A 24 -3.60 14.60 -4.87
CA TYR A 24 -3.56 15.48 -3.71
C TYR A 24 -2.49 15.07 -2.69
N GLU A 25 -2.42 13.79 -2.37
CA GLU A 25 -1.46 13.26 -1.39
C GLU A 25 -0.01 13.45 -1.84
N ILE A 26 0.32 13.07 -3.07
CA ILE A 26 1.69 13.21 -3.59
C ILE A 26 2.10 14.67 -3.72
N ILE A 27 1.20 15.56 -4.15
CA ILE A 27 1.46 17.01 -4.22
C ILE A 27 1.71 17.58 -2.82
N ALA A 28 0.90 17.21 -1.83
CA ALA A 28 1.08 17.68 -0.45
C ALA A 28 2.44 17.26 0.11
N ALA A 29 2.84 15.99 -0.11
CA ALA A 29 4.17 15.51 0.29
C ALA A 29 5.29 16.22 -0.47
N ASP A 30 5.12 16.46 -1.77
CA ASP A 30 6.11 17.17 -2.61
C ASP A 30 6.34 18.61 -2.15
N VAL A 31 5.26 19.33 -1.80
CA VAL A 31 5.38 20.69 -1.23
C VAL A 31 6.23 20.68 0.04
N ILE A 32 5.99 19.73 0.93
CA ILE A 32 6.77 19.59 2.18
C ILE A 32 8.23 19.24 1.89
N ALA A 33 8.46 18.31 0.94
CA ALA A 33 9.81 17.93 0.53
C ALA A 33 10.59 19.13 -0.04
N ARG A 34 9.99 19.86 -0.99
CA ARG A 34 10.58 21.07 -1.59
C ARG A 34 10.85 22.15 -0.57
N PHE A 35 9.91 22.42 0.35
CA PHE A 35 10.11 23.38 1.43
C PHE A 35 11.32 23.03 2.31
N ASN A 36 11.49 21.76 2.67
CA ASN A 36 12.63 21.32 3.46
C ASN A 36 13.95 21.39 2.67
N ARG A 37 13.93 21.14 1.35
CA ARG A 37 15.10 21.34 0.47
C ARG A 37 15.51 22.82 0.40
N LEU A 38 14.53 23.74 0.32
CA LEU A 38 14.80 25.18 0.38
C LEU A 38 15.44 25.61 1.70
N GLN A 39 15.21 24.87 2.80
CA GLN A 39 15.88 25.06 4.09
C GLN A 39 17.26 24.39 4.16
N SER A 40 17.83 23.97 3.03
CA SER A 40 19.14 23.30 2.96
C SER A 40 19.22 21.99 3.76
N LYS A 41 18.10 21.28 3.92
CA LYS A 41 18.08 19.93 4.48
C LYS A 41 18.39 18.90 3.41
N ASN A 42 18.99 17.77 3.82
CA ASN A 42 19.10 16.60 2.99
C ASN A 42 17.78 15.83 3.04
N VAL A 43 16.97 15.93 1.99
CA VAL A 43 15.61 15.37 1.94
C VAL A 43 15.61 14.10 1.12
N PHE A 44 14.95 13.06 1.64
CA PHE A 44 14.57 11.87 0.88
C PHE A 44 13.04 11.75 0.88
N PHE A 45 12.45 11.84 -0.31
CA PHE A 45 11.00 11.73 -0.52
C PHE A 45 10.70 10.42 -1.25
N LEU A 46 9.94 9.54 -0.58
CA LEU A 46 9.54 8.23 -1.07
C LEU A 46 8.05 8.17 -1.35
N THR A 47 7.68 7.58 -2.47
CA THR A 47 6.31 7.15 -2.78
C THR A 47 6.34 5.75 -3.38
N GLY A 48 5.18 5.17 -3.70
CA GLY A 48 5.17 3.82 -4.28
C GLY A 48 3.80 3.19 -4.41
N THR A 49 3.80 1.89 -4.70
CA THR A 49 2.59 1.09 -4.87
C THR A 49 2.62 -0.18 -4.02
N ASP A 50 1.45 -0.52 -3.45
CA ASP A 50 1.17 -1.79 -2.80
C ASP A 50 0.57 -2.77 -3.83
N GLU A 51 1.31 -3.84 -4.13
CA GLU A 51 1.07 -4.68 -5.30
C GLU A 51 0.58 -6.09 -4.95
N HIS A 52 0.35 -6.37 -3.68
CA HIS A 52 -0.13 -7.65 -3.19
C HIS A 52 -1.59 -7.55 -2.72
N GLY A 53 -2.20 -8.70 -2.47
CA GLY A 53 -3.52 -8.81 -1.88
C GLY A 53 -4.57 -9.38 -2.80
N LEU A 54 -5.67 -9.84 -2.17
CA LEU A 54 -6.75 -10.55 -2.84
C LEU A 54 -7.47 -9.69 -3.90
N LYS A 55 -7.65 -8.39 -3.64
CA LYS A 55 -8.32 -7.46 -4.57
C LYS A 55 -7.55 -7.29 -5.88
N VAL A 56 -6.21 -7.26 -5.81
CA VAL A 56 -5.36 -7.21 -7.01
C VAL A 56 -5.51 -8.49 -7.82
N GLN A 57 -5.48 -9.65 -7.16
CA GLN A 57 -5.66 -10.95 -7.81
C GLN A 57 -7.03 -11.08 -8.46
N GLN A 58 -8.11 -10.71 -7.76
CA GLN A 58 -9.48 -10.76 -8.29
C GLN A 58 -9.64 -9.86 -9.52
N LYS A 59 -9.02 -8.67 -9.50
CA LYS A 59 -9.03 -7.75 -10.63
C LYS A 59 -8.26 -8.31 -11.82
N ALA A 60 -7.08 -8.87 -11.60
CA ALA A 60 -6.26 -9.50 -12.62
C ALA A 60 -7.01 -10.68 -13.29
N ASN A 61 -7.62 -11.55 -12.48
CA ASN A 61 -8.44 -12.66 -12.98
C ASN A 61 -9.60 -12.19 -13.88
N LYS A 62 -10.30 -11.10 -13.49
CA LYS A 62 -11.37 -10.50 -14.31
C LYS A 62 -10.88 -9.94 -15.64
N LEU A 63 -9.61 -9.56 -15.73
CA LEU A 63 -8.97 -9.03 -16.93
C LEU A 63 -8.20 -10.12 -17.72
N GLU A 64 -8.20 -11.36 -17.22
CA GLU A 64 -7.49 -12.50 -17.81
C GLU A 64 -5.98 -12.26 -17.98
N ILE A 65 -5.38 -11.53 -17.03
CA ILE A 65 -3.94 -11.25 -16.96
C ILE A 65 -3.36 -11.70 -15.61
N SER A 66 -2.04 -11.77 -15.51
CA SER A 66 -1.39 -12.05 -14.23
C SER A 66 -1.47 -10.86 -13.27
N SER A 67 -1.44 -11.13 -11.95
CA SER A 67 -1.39 -10.07 -10.92
C SER A 67 -0.16 -9.18 -11.11
N GLN A 68 0.97 -9.75 -11.52
CA GLN A 68 2.19 -8.99 -11.78
C GLN A 68 2.04 -8.05 -12.98
N GLU A 69 1.37 -8.49 -14.04
CA GLU A 69 1.12 -7.65 -15.21
C GLU A 69 0.17 -6.50 -14.86
N LEU A 70 -0.91 -6.77 -14.12
CA LEU A 70 -1.80 -5.72 -13.62
C LEU A 70 -1.03 -4.71 -12.77
N ALA A 71 -0.21 -5.18 -11.82
CA ALA A 71 0.62 -4.33 -10.98
C ALA A 71 1.57 -3.46 -11.83
N ASN A 72 2.22 -4.03 -12.84
CA ASN A 72 3.10 -3.28 -13.74
C ASN A 72 2.36 -2.16 -14.49
N GLN A 73 1.18 -2.48 -15.04
CA GLN A 73 0.37 -1.50 -15.78
C GLN A 73 -0.13 -0.36 -14.88
N ILE A 74 -0.56 -0.69 -13.67
CA ILE A 74 -1.12 0.32 -12.74
C ILE A 74 -0.01 1.14 -12.10
N SER A 75 1.09 0.53 -11.64
CA SER A 75 2.23 1.26 -11.07
C SER A 75 2.81 2.27 -12.07
N LYS A 76 2.87 1.88 -13.36
CA LYS A 76 3.27 2.84 -14.41
C LYS A 76 2.36 4.07 -14.45
N LYS A 77 1.04 3.91 -14.29
CA LYS A 77 0.11 5.05 -14.26
C LYS A 77 0.34 5.97 -13.05
N PHE A 78 0.73 5.41 -11.91
CA PHE A 78 1.11 6.19 -10.72
C PHE A 78 2.41 6.97 -10.95
N ILE A 79 3.40 6.34 -11.58
CA ILE A 79 4.64 7.01 -11.97
C ILE A 79 4.33 8.14 -12.95
N ASP A 80 3.59 7.85 -14.03
CA ASP A 80 3.22 8.85 -15.05
C ASP A 80 2.42 10.02 -14.44
N MET A 81 1.59 9.78 -13.44
CA MET A 81 0.89 10.84 -12.69
C MET A 81 1.88 11.71 -11.92
N GLY A 82 2.82 11.12 -11.18
CA GLY A 82 3.85 11.86 -10.44
C GLY A 82 4.71 12.72 -11.37
N ASP A 83 5.15 12.15 -12.49
CA ASP A 83 5.94 12.84 -13.51
C ASP A 83 5.14 13.99 -14.14
N GLY A 84 3.87 13.74 -14.51
CA GLY A 84 2.98 14.76 -15.09
C GLY A 84 2.67 15.91 -14.15
N LEU A 85 2.69 15.66 -12.83
CA LEU A 85 2.54 16.67 -11.77
C LEU A 85 3.88 17.32 -11.37
N ASN A 86 4.99 16.94 -12.01
CA ASN A 86 6.33 17.42 -11.69
C ASN A 86 6.71 17.21 -10.21
N CYS A 87 6.28 16.08 -9.62
CA CYS A 87 6.65 15.69 -8.27
C CYS A 87 8.14 15.33 -8.18
N SER A 88 8.77 15.67 -7.08
CA SER A 88 10.22 15.57 -6.88
C SER A 88 10.61 14.40 -5.96
N ASN A 89 9.86 13.30 -5.99
CA ASN A 89 10.21 12.11 -5.23
C ASN A 89 11.57 11.54 -5.69
N ASP A 90 12.37 11.15 -4.70
CA ASP A 90 13.71 10.61 -4.94
C ASP A 90 13.66 9.13 -5.34
N ASP A 91 12.61 8.42 -4.92
CA ASP A 91 12.42 7.02 -5.22
C ASP A 91 10.93 6.66 -5.32
N PHE A 92 10.65 5.59 -6.06
CA PHE A 92 9.35 4.97 -6.18
C PHE A 92 9.47 3.49 -5.84
N ILE A 93 8.96 3.07 -4.67
CA ILE A 93 9.04 1.68 -4.20
C ILE A 93 7.83 0.88 -4.67
N ARG A 94 8.08 -0.33 -5.14
CA ARG A 94 7.05 -1.31 -5.46
C ARG A 94 7.19 -2.51 -4.54
N THR A 95 6.11 -2.92 -3.89
CA THR A 95 6.17 -4.04 -2.93
C THR A 95 6.52 -5.37 -3.59
N SER A 96 6.33 -5.49 -4.91
CA SER A 96 6.74 -6.67 -5.70
C SER A 96 8.23 -6.70 -6.08
N GLU A 97 9.00 -5.62 -5.87
CA GLU A 97 10.42 -5.57 -6.18
C GLU A 97 11.26 -6.42 -5.23
N GLU A 98 12.33 -7.02 -5.76
CA GLU A 98 13.24 -7.86 -4.96
C GLU A 98 13.91 -7.09 -3.81
N ARG A 99 14.20 -5.79 -3.99
CA ARG A 99 14.78 -4.95 -2.91
C ARG A 99 13.81 -4.81 -1.73
N HIS A 100 12.50 -4.66 -2.00
CA HIS A 100 11.47 -4.60 -0.97
C HIS A 100 11.32 -5.95 -0.26
N LYS A 101 11.18 -7.04 -1.03
CA LYS A 101 11.06 -8.39 -0.49
C LYS A 101 12.24 -8.78 0.41
N LYS A 102 13.48 -8.39 0.02
CA LYS A 102 14.66 -8.62 0.86
C LYS A 102 14.57 -7.88 2.20
N ALA A 103 14.15 -6.61 2.18
CA ALA A 103 13.99 -5.82 3.40
C ALA A 103 12.91 -6.40 4.32
N VAL A 104 11.74 -6.77 3.77
CA VAL A 104 10.66 -7.41 4.52
C VAL A 104 11.12 -8.72 5.15
N LYS A 105 11.80 -9.57 4.38
CA LYS A 105 12.33 -10.85 4.90
C LYS A 105 13.32 -10.64 6.03
N GLU A 106 14.21 -9.67 5.92
CA GLU A 106 15.19 -9.35 6.96
C GLU A 106 14.51 -8.88 8.25
N ILE A 107 13.53 -7.98 8.16
CA ILE A 107 12.76 -7.51 9.31
C ILE A 107 11.99 -8.67 9.94
N TRP A 108 11.33 -9.50 9.14
CA TRP A 108 10.62 -10.70 9.62
C TRP A 108 11.53 -11.64 10.42
N LEU A 109 12.72 -11.92 9.90
CA LEU A 109 13.68 -12.81 10.59
C LEU A 109 14.13 -12.23 11.93
N ARG A 110 14.41 -10.92 11.99
CA ARG A 110 14.78 -10.25 13.25
C ARG A 110 13.65 -10.30 14.27
N MET A 111 12.41 -10.04 13.87
CA MET A 111 11.25 -10.12 14.75
C MET A 111 11.04 -11.57 15.25
N LYS A 112 11.23 -12.56 14.38
CA LYS A 112 11.16 -13.97 14.75
C LYS A 112 12.25 -14.35 15.76
N ASP A 113 13.48 -13.91 15.53
CA ASP A 113 14.61 -14.20 16.40
C ASP A 113 14.45 -13.51 17.78
N ASN A 114 13.77 -12.37 17.84
CA ASN A 114 13.41 -11.68 19.07
C ASN A 114 12.22 -12.32 19.80
N GLY A 115 11.50 -13.28 19.18
CA GLY A 115 10.31 -13.91 19.76
C GLY A 115 9.01 -13.12 19.59
N ASP A 116 9.02 -12.07 18.75
CA ASP A 116 7.84 -11.23 18.48
C ASP A 116 6.85 -11.92 17.54
N ILE A 117 7.29 -12.97 16.83
CA ILE A 117 6.49 -13.74 15.88
C ILE A 117 6.45 -15.20 16.33
N TYR A 118 5.25 -15.72 16.48
CA TYR A 118 4.98 -17.12 16.82
C TYR A 118 3.89 -17.69 15.91
N LEU A 119 3.85 -19.02 15.81
CA LEU A 119 2.81 -19.74 15.06
C LEU A 119 1.59 -19.93 15.96
N ASP A 120 0.42 -19.53 15.49
CA ASP A 120 -0.85 -19.71 16.16
C ASP A 120 -1.97 -19.93 15.14
N ASP A 121 -3.11 -20.46 15.59
CA ASP A 121 -4.31 -20.65 14.79
C ASP A 121 -5.33 -19.57 15.13
N TYR A 122 -5.89 -18.95 14.09
CA TYR A 122 -6.99 -18.01 14.23
C TYR A 122 -8.18 -18.47 13.40
N SER A 123 -9.36 -18.56 14.04
CA SER A 123 -10.62 -18.90 13.36
C SER A 123 -11.67 -17.83 13.62
N GLY A 124 -12.45 -17.52 12.60
CA GLY A 124 -13.51 -16.50 12.68
C GLY A 124 -14.20 -16.31 11.34
N TRP A 125 -15.21 -15.44 11.32
CA TRP A 125 -15.89 -15.04 10.11
C TRP A 125 -15.02 -14.07 9.32
N TYR A 126 -14.69 -14.40 8.06
CA TYR A 126 -13.85 -13.55 7.23
C TYR A 126 -14.68 -12.81 6.16
N SER A 127 -14.64 -11.48 6.19
CA SER A 127 -15.21 -10.64 5.12
C SER A 127 -14.19 -10.43 4.02
N ILE A 128 -14.48 -10.94 2.82
CA ILE A 128 -13.64 -10.74 1.63
C ILE A 128 -13.61 -9.25 1.20
N ILE A 129 -14.71 -8.53 1.43
CA ILE A 129 -14.84 -7.11 1.06
C ILE A 129 -13.98 -6.23 1.96
N ASP A 130 -14.03 -6.49 3.26
CA ASP A 130 -13.29 -5.71 4.26
C ASP A 130 -11.86 -6.22 4.47
N GLU A 131 -11.54 -7.42 3.93
CA GLU A 131 -10.27 -8.12 4.15
C GLU A 131 -9.94 -8.29 5.65
N ALA A 132 -10.98 -8.56 6.46
CA ALA A 132 -10.90 -8.62 7.92
C ALA A 132 -11.68 -9.79 8.50
N PHE A 133 -11.20 -10.28 9.65
CA PHE A 133 -11.93 -11.24 10.48
C PHE A 133 -12.85 -10.52 11.46
N TYR A 134 -14.01 -11.11 11.74
CA TYR A 134 -15.01 -10.62 12.68
C TYR A 134 -15.39 -11.70 13.68
N GLN A 135 -15.67 -11.29 14.91
CA GLN A 135 -16.33 -12.13 15.90
C GLN A 135 -17.82 -12.24 15.54
N GLU A 136 -18.47 -13.34 15.93
CA GLU A 136 -19.91 -13.52 15.66
C GLU A 136 -20.77 -12.39 16.23
N SER A 137 -20.35 -11.81 17.36
CA SER A 137 -21.02 -10.69 18.01
C SER A 137 -20.95 -9.36 17.23
N GLU A 138 -20.01 -9.24 16.28
CA GLU A 138 -19.84 -8.05 15.45
C GLU A 138 -20.66 -8.12 14.17
N LEU A 139 -21.17 -9.31 13.81
CA LEU A 139 -21.89 -9.51 12.56
C LEU A 139 -23.32 -9.00 12.66
N ILE A 140 -23.80 -8.46 11.53
CA ILE A 140 -25.17 -7.96 11.39
C ILE A 140 -25.97 -8.97 10.55
N LYS A 141 -27.18 -9.33 11.02
CA LYS A 141 -28.12 -10.14 10.23
C LYS A 141 -28.96 -9.25 9.34
N ASN A 142 -28.99 -9.56 8.04
CA ASN A 142 -29.93 -8.91 7.14
C ASN A 142 -31.35 -9.53 7.26
N ASN A 143 -32.31 -8.97 6.53
CA ASN A 143 -33.72 -9.44 6.55
C ASN A 143 -33.89 -10.88 6.03
N LEU A 144 -32.88 -11.45 5.37
CA LEU A 144 -32.86 -12.82 4.88
C LEU A 144 -32.18 -13.79 5.84
N GLY A 145 -31.67 -13.29 7.00
CA GLY A 145 -30.94 -14.07 8.01
C GLY A 145 -29.47 -14.31 7.66
N GLU A 146 -28.94 -13.70 6.60
CA GLU A 146 -27.53 -13.81 6.23
C GLU A 146 -26.67 -12.92 7.14
N LEU A 147 -25.49 -13.44 7.48
CA LEU A 147 -24.51 -12.72 8.29
C LEU A 147 -23.69 -11.78 7.38
N LEU A 148 -23.67 -10.52 7.74
CA LEU A 148 -22.95 -9.46 7.04
C LEU A 148 -21.90 -8.83 7.95
N SER A 149 -20.82 -8.31 7.35
CA SER A 149 -19.87 -7.48 8.08
C SER A 149 -20.50 -6.12 8.47
N PRO A 150 -20.03 -5.48 9.55
CA PRO A 150 -20.58 -4.21 10.02
C PRO A 150 -20.34 -3.03 9.06
N ASN A 151 -19.46 -3.16 8.08
CA ASN A 151 -19.08 -2.09 7.16
C ASN A 151 -19.85 -2.09 5.83
N LYS A 152 -21.05 -2.69 5.82
CA LYS A 152 -21.91 -2.68 4.63
C LYS A 152 -22.82 -1.48 4.56
#